data_afb11f69ac2138eae5cf1def60c40c80
#
_entry.id   afb11f69ac2138eae5cf1def60c40c80
#
_cell.length_a   1.000
_cell.length_b   1.000
_cell.length_c   1.000
_cell.angle_alpha   90.00
_cell.angle_beta   90.00
_cell.angle_gamma   90.00
#
_symmetry.space_group_name_H-M   'P 1'
#
loop_
_entity.id
_entity.type
_entity.pdbx_description
1 polymer ?
#
loop_
_entity_poly.entity_id
_entity_poly.type
_entity_poly.pdbx_seq_one_letter_code
_entity_poly.pdbx_strand_id
1 'polypeptide(L)'
;LDGMYMGQPFYLEYETKFNNRKNYPDIFAQFKYVIENMKNPLNGLYYHAIDVSREAFWCDKVTGLSQHCWLRASGWYAMALLDTLDKVDNSDHKYDAECKMLEDAFVELMDSMLKYQDESGMWYQVVNYGGMEKNYLETSGSSIMAYAILKGVRLGYLPENYREYAEKAINGICDKYLNIKDGEMSLGGICLVAGLGGKGNRPGTYDYYMSEPIVEDDAKGVGPFLLAYTEMLAYKNR
;
A
#
# COMPACT_ATOMS: atom_id res chain seq x y z
N LEU A 1 -1.66 -8.67 2.94
CA LEU A 1 -1.44 -7.84 1.74
C LEU A 1 0.04 -7.64 1.41
N ASP A 2 0.90 -7.46 2.40
CA ASP A 2 2.33 -7.17 2.21
C ASP A 2 3.02 -8.17 1.27
N GLY A 3 2.70 -9.46 1.42
CA GLY A 3 3.25 -10.52 0.58
C GLY A 3 2.98 -10.34 -0.92
N MET A 4 1.91 -9.64 -1.28
CA MET A 4 1.60 -9.35 -2.68
C MET A 4 2.69 -8.48 -3.31
N TYR A 5 3.15 -7.44 -2.63
CA TYR A 5 4.25 -6.61 -3.13
C TYR A 5 5.60 -7.35 -3.11
N MET A 6 5.88 -8.07 -2.03
CA MET A 6 7.16 -8.78 -1.89
C MET A 6 7.34 -9.90 -2.93
N GLY A 7 6.25 -10.47 -3.41
CA GLY A 7 6.29 -11.61 -4.34
C GLY A 7 5.92 -11.26 -5.78
N GLN A 8 4.76 -10.65 -6.02
CA GLN A 8 4.15 -10.65 -7.34
C GLN A 8 4.88 -9.82 -8.41
N PRO A 9 5.32 -8.56 -8.18
CA PRO A 9 6.05 -7.82 -9.19
C PRO A 9 7.37 -8.49 -9.58
N PHE A 10 8.10 -9.05 -8.61
CA PHE A 10 9.32 -9.82 -8.87
C PHE A 10 9.03 -11.10 -9.66
N TYR A 11 8.02 -11.87 -9.23
CA TYR A 11 7.62 -13.11 -9.90
C TYR A 11 7.20 -12.85 -11.35
N LEU A 12 6.42 -11.81 -11.59
CA LEU A 12 6.00 -11.41 -12.93
C LEU A 12 7.19 -11.03 -13.81
N GLU A 13 8.12 -10.22 -13.28
CA GLU A 13 9.30 -9.79 -14.04
C GLU A 13 10.23 -10.99 -14.36
N TYR A 14 10.37 -11.92 -13.41
CA TYR A 14 11.10 -13.19 -13.65
C TYR A 14 10.43 -14.01 -14.76
N GLU A 15 9.12 -14.19 -14.69
CA GLU A 15 8.34 -14.93 -15.69
C GLU A 15 8.45 -14.29 -17.08
N THR A 16 8.43 -12.96 -17.14
CA THR A 16 8.61 -12.20 -18.38
C THR A 16 10.00 -12.46 -19.00
N LYS A 17 11.05 -12.34 -18.18
CA LYS A 17 12.43 -12.37 -18.68
C LYS A 17 12.97 -13.77 -18.93
N PHE A 18 12.57 -14.75 -18.12
CA PHE A 18 13.25 -16.04 -18.06
C PHE A 18 12.34 -17.26 -18.28
N ASN A 19 11.01 -17.12 -18.25
CA ASN A 19 10.10 -18.26 -18.28
C ASN A 19 8.92 -18.12 -19.27
N ASN A 20 9.03 -17.24 -20.24
CA ASN A 20 8.02 -17.01 -21.29
C ASN A 20 6.58 -16.83 -20.76
N ARG A 21 6.44 -16.14 -19.64
CA ARG A 21 5.15 -15.82 -19.00
C ARG A 21 4.35 -17.05 -18.57
N LYS A 22 5.01 -18.19 -18.35
CA LYS A 22 4.36 -19.49 -18.09
C LYS A 22 3.41 -19.45 -16.88
N ASN A 23 3.82 -18.76 -15.81
CA ASN A 23 3.08 -18.69 -14.57
C ASN A 23 2.30 -17.37 -14.36
N TYR A 24 2.11 -16.56 -15.39
CA TYR A 24 1.23 -15.38 -15.34
C TYR A 24 -0.18 -15.71 -14.81
N PRO A 25 -0.82 -16.85 -15.23
CA PRO A 25 -2.12 -17.23 -14.68
C PRO A 25 -2.13 -17.38 -13.15
N ASP A 26 -1.07 -17.91 -12.56
CA ASP A 26 -0.94 -18.04 -11.10
C ASP A 26 -0.84 -16.66 -10.42
N ILE A 27 -0.03 -15.77 -10.98
CA ILE A 27 0.13 -14.39 -10.48
C ILE A 27 -1.22 -13.67 -10.48
N PHE A 28 -1.93 -13.68 -11.60
CA PHE A 28 -3.24 -13.03 -11.71
C PHE A 28 -4.30 -13.68 -10.81
N ALA A 29 -4.25 -15.01 -10.64
CA ALA A 29 -5.16 -15.73 -9.73
C ALA A 29 -4.97 -15.27 -8.26
N GLN A 30 -3.74 -15.00 -7.83
CA GLN A 30 -3.45 -14.48 -6.49
C GLN A 30 -4.01 -13.06 -6.30
N PHE A 31 -3.84 -12.16 -7.26
CA PHE A 31 -4.49 -10.85 -7.23
C PHE A 31 -6.01 -10.95 -7.20
N LYS A 32 -6.58 -11.77 -8.08
CA LYS A 32 -8.03 -12.01 -8.13
C LYS A 32 -8.56 -12.49 -6.79
N TYR A 33 -7.85 -13.42 -6.14
CA TYR A 33 -8.23 -13.90 -4.82
C TYR A 33 -8.30 -12.78 -3.78
N VAL A 34 -7.31 -11.89 -3.75
CA VAL A 34 -7.29 -10.73 -2.83
C VAL A 34 -8.46 -9.79 -3.13
N ILE A 35 -8.71 -9.47 -4.39
CA ILE A 35 -9.80 -8.58 -4.84
C ILE A 35 -11.16 -9.12 -4.38
N GLU A 36 -11.39 -10.41 -4.57
CA GLU A 36 -12.68 -11.04 -4.28
C GLU A 36 -12.92 -11.31 -2.78
N ASN A 37 -11.86 -11.51 -1.99
CA ASN A 37 -12.00 -12.03 -0.63
C ASN A 37 -11.54 -11.07 0.47
N MET A 38 -10.75 -10.03 0.18
CA MET A 38 -10.17 -9.17 1.21
C MET A 38 -10.69 -7.73 1.18
N LYS A 39 -11.48 -7.35 0.19
CA LYS A 39 -12.08 -6.02 0.07
C LYS A 39 -13.27 -5.87 1.02
N ASN A 40 -13.30 -4.79 1.77
CA ASN A 40 -14.47 -4.40 2.55
C ASN A 40 -15.50 -3.73 1.62
N PRO A 41 -16.68 -4.33 1.39
CA PRO A 41 -17.66 -3.81 0.44
C PRO A 41 -18.30 -2.48 0.88
N LEU A 42 -18.19 -2.12 2.17
CA LEU A 42 -18.80 -0.90 2.71
C LEU A 42 -17.96 0.34 2.45
N ASN A 43 -16.64 0.20 2.37
CA ASN A 43 -15.73 1.35 2.28
C ASN A 43 -14.66 1.22 1.19
N GLY A 44 -14.55 0.06 0.54
CA GLY A 44 -13.58 -0.20 -0.53
C GLY A 44 -12.14 -0.42 -0.08
N LEU A 45 -11.87 -0.37 1.24
CA LEU A 45 -10.55 -0.67 1.78
C LEU A 45 -10.32 -2.18 1.85
N TYR A 46 -9.04 -2.58 1.92
CA TYR A 46 -8.68 -3.99 2.07
C TYR A 46 -8.24 -4.30 3.49
N TYR A 47 -8.73 -5.41 4.05
CA TYR A 47 -8.27 -5.92 5.32
C TYR A 47 -6.79 -6.33 5.26
N HIS A 48 -6.08 -6.23 6.37
CA HIS A 48 -4.63 -6.49 6.42
C HIS A 48 -4.27 -7.91 5.96
N ALA A 49 -5.02 -8.92 6.41
CA ALA A 49 -4.80 -10.31 6.04
C ALA A 49 -6.08 -11.15 6.04
N ILE A 50 -5.99 -12.33 5.43
CA ILE A 50 -7.00 -13.39 5.48
C ILE A 50 -6.33 -14.71 5.87
N ASP A 51 -6.95 -15.47 6.76
CA ASP A 51 -6.63 -16.86 7.00
C ASP A 51 -7.70 -17.77 6.37
N VAL A 52 -7.33 -18.42 5.28
CA VAL A 52 -8.24 -19.29 4.52
C VAL A 52 -8.73 -20.47 5.36
N SER A 53 -7.90 -20.96 6.29
CA SER A 53 -8.29 -22.05 7.21
C SER A 53 -9.28 -21.59 8.28
N ARG A 54 -9.32 -20.28 8.58
CA ARG A 54 -10.13 -19.68 9.65
C ARG A 54 -9.77 -20.18 11.06
N GLU A 55 -8.59 -20.78 11.21
CA GLU A 55 -8.12 -21.34 12.48
C GLU A 55 -7.32 -20.33 13.30
N ALA A 56 -6.65 -19.37 12.64
CA ALA A 56 -5.84 -18.37 13.29
C ALA A 56 -6.65 -17.57 14.34
N PHE A 57 -6.06 -17.34 15.50
CA PHE A 57 -6.76 -16.68 16.61
C PHE A 57 -7.10 -15.20 16.34
N TRP A 58 -6.41 -14.56 15.42
CA TRP A 58 -6.59 -13.15 15.06
C TRP A 58 -7.68 -12.93 14.00
N CYS A 59 -8.13 -13.97 13.30
CA CYS A 59 -9.11 -13.84 12.23
C CYS A 59 -10.55 -14.05 12.71
N ASP A 60 -11.47 -13.43 11.99
CA ASP A 60 -12.89 -13.74 12.08
C ASP A 60 -13.16 -15.17 11.63
N LYS A 61 -13.92 -15.93 12.42
CA LYS A 61 -14.12 -17.37 12.18
C LYS A 61 -15.09 -17.70 11.04
N VAL A 62 -15.84 -16.70 10.55
CA VAL A 62 -16.75 -16.86 9.40
C VAL A 62 -16.07 -16.45 8.11
N THR A 63 -15.39 -15.33 8.10
CA THR A 63 -14.77 -14.76 6.89
C THR A 63 -13.29 -15.10 6.72
N GLY A 64 -12.57 -15.37 7.81
CA GLY A 64 -11.12 -15.52 7.83
C GLY A 64 -10.35 -14.19 7.85
N LEU A 65 -11.05 -13.06 7.78
CA LEU A 65 -10.45 -11.73 7.67
C LEU A 65 -9.87 -11.24 9.00
N SER A 66 -8.81 -10.44 8.93
CA SER A 66 -8.34 -9.65 10.06
C SER A 66 -9.32 -8.51 10.38
N GLN A 67 -9.14 -7.88 11.56
CA GLN A 67 -10.12 -6.91 12.05
C GLN A 67 -10.02 -5.54 11.38
N HIS A 68 -8.81 -5.13 10.92
CA HIS A 68 -8.53 -3.76 10.52
C HIS A 68 -7.83 -3.65 9.16
N CYS A 69 -7.98 -2.46 8.56
CA CYS A 69 -7.27 -2.03 7.37
C CYS A 69 -6.03 -1.24 7.80
N TRP A 70 -4.87 -1.87 7.75
CA TRP A 70 -3.59 -1.26 8.11
C TRP A 70 -3.00 -0.49 6.93
N LEU A 71 -2.63 0.77 7.16
CA LEU A 71 -2.21 1.69 6.11
C LEU A 71 -1.05 1.14 5.27
N ARG A 72 0.03 0.69 5.91
CA ARG A 72 1.20 0.21 5.16
C ARG A 72 0.91 -1.04 4.34
N ALA A 73 0.08 -1.95 4.82
CA ALA A 73 -0.34 -3.10 4.03
C ALA A 73 -1.17 -2.70 2.80
N SER A 74 -2.10 -1.74 2.96
CA SER A 74 -2.84 -1.17 1.83
C SER A 74 -1.90 -0.50 0.82
N GLY A 75 -0.87 0.20 1.31
CA GLY A 75 0.17 0.79 0.48
C GLY A 75 0.96 -0.25 -0.31
N TRP A 76 1.46 -1.30 0.35
CA TRP A 76 2.16 -2.37 -0.35
C TRP A 76 1.28 -3.02 -1.43
N TYR A 77 -0.01 -3.18 -1.15
CA TYR A 77 -0.94 -3.73 -2.13
C TYR A 77 -1.13 -2.79 -3.34
N ALA A 78 -1.24 -1.49 -3.10
CA ALA A 78 -1.28 -0.49 -4.17
C ALA A 78 -0.02 -0.54 -5.05
N MET A 79 1.17 -0.64 -4.45
CA MET A 79 2.42 -0.84 -5.18
C MET A 79 2.45 -2.16 -5.94
N ALA A 80 1.94 -3.25 -5.34
CA ALA A 80 1.87 -4.55 -6.02
C ALA A 80 1.04 -4.50 -7.29
N LEU A 81 -0.14 -3.90 -7.24
CA LEU A 81 -1.01 -3.70 -8.40
C LEU A 81 -0.30 -2.89 -9.49
N LEU A 82 0.20 -1.73 -9.09
CA LEU A 82 0.77 -0.76 -10.02
C LEU A 82 2.10 -1.23 -10.64
N ASP A 83 3.00 -1.82 -9.84
CA ASP A 83 4.28 -2.30 -10.33
C ASP A 83 4.13 -3.58 -11.18
N THR A 84 3.10 -4.38 -10.93
CA THR A 84 2.72 -5.49 -11.79
C THR A 84 2.21 -4.98 -13.14
N LEU A 85 1.33 -3.97 -13.15
CA LEU A 85 0.84 -3.33 -14.38
C LEU A 85 1.96 -2.65 -15.19
N ASP A 86 2.92 -2.03 -14.53
CA ASP A 86 4.09 -1.39 -15.18
C ASP A 86 5.03 -2.39 -15.86
N LYS A 87 5.08 -3.63 -15.37
CA LYS A 87 6.03 -4.65 -15.82
C LYS A 87 5.43 -5.80 -16.63
N VAL A 88 4.11 -5.87 -16.72
CA VAL A 88 3.45 -6.94 -17.46
C VAL A 88 3.77 -6.85 -18.95
N ASP A 89 4.22 -7.95 -19.54
CA ASP A 89 4.28 -8.08 -20.99
C ASP A 89 2.93 -8.58 -21.53
N ASN A 90 2.15 -7.65 -22.04
CA ASN A 90 0.86 -7.91 -22.68
C ASN A 90 0.83 -7.42 -24.15
N SER A 91 1.98 -7.45 -24.80
CA SER A 91 2.14 -6.98 -26.19
C SER A 91 1.29 -7.76 -27.21
N ASP A 92 0.91 -9.00 -26.87
CA ASP A 92 0.02 -9.86 -27.65
C ASP A 92 -1.45 -9.80 -27.24
N HIS A 93 -1.82 -8.90 -26.31
CA HIS A 93 -3.19 -8.70 -25.82
C HIS A 93 -3.83 -9.93 -25.15
N LYS A 94 -3.01 -10.90 -24.75
CA LYS A 94 -3.48 -12.15 -24.17
C LYS A 94 -4.07 -11.97 -22.75
N TYR A 95 -3.61 -10.96 -22.03
CA TYR A 95 -3.93 -10.70 -20.62
C TYR A 95 -4.71 -9.38 -20.43
N ASP A 96 -5.42 -8.91 -21.44
CA ASP A 96 -6.18 -7.65 -21.39
C ASP A 96 -7.20 -7.63 -20.24
N ALA A 97 -7.90 -8.74 -20.02
CA ALA A 97 -8.89 -8.86 -18.95
C ALA A 97 -8.24 -8.81 -17.55
N GLU A 98 -7.12 -9.48 -17.37
CA GLU A 98 -6.37 -9.51 -16.13
C GLU A 98 -5.72 -8.15 -15.85
N CYS A 99 -5.15 -7.50 -16.86
CA CYS A 99 -4.62 -6.14 -16.73
C CYS A 99 -5.73 -5.16 -16.33
N LYS A 100 -6.90 -5.26 -16.98
CA LYS A 100 -8.05 -4.42 -16.62
C LYS A 100 -8.55 -4.67 -15.20
N MET A 101 -8.56 -5.92 -14.75
CA MET A 101 -8.90 -6.26 -13.37
C MET A 101 -7.94 -5.60 -12.36
N LEU A 102 -6.63 -5.61 -12.62
CA LEU A 102 -5.64 -4.96 -11.75
C LEU A 102 -5.78 -3.44 -11.77
N GLU A 103 -6.00 -2.86 -12.94
CA GLU A 103 -6.24 -1.42 -13.11
C GLU A 103 -7.48 -0.98 -12.32
N ASP A 104 -8.60 -1.67 -12.50
CA ASP A 104 -9.84 -1.35 -11.78
C ASP A 104 -9.65 -1.45 -10.26
N ALA A 105 -8.98 -2.51 -9.79
CA ALA A 105 -8.69 -2.67 -8.37
C ALA A 105 -7.76 -1.57 -7.83
N PHE A 106 -6.79 -1.12 -8.62
CA PHE A 106 -5.90 -0.02 -8.25
C PHE A 106 -6.66 1.31 -8.16
N VAL A 107 -7.44 1.66 -9.18
CA VAL A 107 -8.22 2.90 -9.20
C VAL A 107 -9.23 2.94 -8.05
N GLU A 108 -9.99 1.87 -7.84
CA GLU A 108 -10.95 1.78 -6.73
C GLU A 108 -10.29 1.88 -5.35
N LEU A 109 -9.09 1.29 -5.19
CA LEU A 109 -8.32 1.42 -3.95
C LEU A 109 -7.90 2.87 -3.73
N MET A 110 -7.38 3.55 -4.76
CA MET A 110 -6.99 4.97 -4.63
C MET A 110 -8.19 5.86 -4.30
N ASP A 111 -9.32 5.69 -4.98
CA ASP A 111 -10.56 6.42 -4.69
C ASP A 111 -11.04 6.20 -3.25
N SER A 112 -10.89 4.98 -2.76
CA SER A 112 -11.29 4.62 -1.39
C SER A 112 -10.34 5.22 -0.36
N MET A 113 -9.03 5.17 -0.62
CA MET A 113 -8.02 5.75 0.28
C MET A 113 -8.14 7.26 0.38
N LEU A 114 -8.42 7.97 -0.71
CA LEU A 114 -8.58 9.42 -0.70
C LEU A 114 -9.71 9.92 0.21
N LYS A 115 -10.75 9.12 0.45
CA LYS A 115 -11.83 9.45 1.40
C LYS A 115 -11.35 9.53 2.85
N TYR A 116 -10.18 8.97 3.15
CA TYR A 116 -9.58 8.90 4.48
C TYR A 116 -8.29 9.73 4.59
N GLN A 117 -7.94 10.50 3.55
CA GLN A 117 -6.81 11.41 3.61
C GLN A 117 -7.12 12.54 4.60
N ASP A 118 -6.24 12.71 5.58
CA ASP A 118 -6.33 13.79 6.57
C ASP A 118 -6.07 15.16 5.91
N GLU A 119 -6.50 16.23 6.57
CA GLU A 119 -6.26 17.60 6.07
C GLU A 119 -4.77 17.95 5.94
N SER A 120 -3.88 17.26 6.64
CA SER A 120 -2.43 17.35 6.44
C SER A 120 -1.94 16.71 5.14
N GLY A 121 -2.78 15.91 4.47
CA GLY A 121 -2.41 15.10 3.32
C GLY A 121 -1.94 13.68 3.66
N MET A 122 -1.69 13.38 4.91
CA MET A 122 -1.27 12.05 5.37
C MET A 122 -2.47 11.14 5.66
N TRP A 123 -2.19 9.88 5.98
CA TRP A 123 -3.19 8.90 6.44
C TRP A 123 -2.83 8.37 7.82
N TYR A 124 -3.85 7.96 8.55
CA TYR A 124 -3.71 7.34 9.86
C TYR A 124 -3.26 5.87 9.77
N GLN A 125 -2.53 5.39 10.79
CA GLN A 125 -2.02 4.01 10.93
C GLN A 125 -3.10 2.95 10.67
N VAL A 126 -4.28 3.08 11.31
CA VAL A 126 -5.50 2.33 10.98
C VAL A 126 -6.42 3.28 10.20
N VAL A 127 -6.53 3.03 8.90
CA VAL A 127 -7.01 4.00 7.91
C VAL A 127 -8.39 4.59 8.24
N ASN A 128 -9.36 3.73 8.51
CA ASN A 128 -10.76 4.13 8.72
C ASN A 128 -11.10 4.57 10.16
N TYR A 129 -10.07 4.73 11.00
CA TYR A 129 -10.21 5.17 12.39
C TYR A 129 -9.49 6.50 12.65
N GLY A 130 -9.47 7.38 11.66
CA GLY A 130 -8.91 8.73 11.81
C GLY A 130 -9.53 9.45 13.00
N GLY A 131 -8.69 10.10 13.82
CA GLY A 131 -9.10 10.82 15.01
C GLY A 131 -9.42 9.97 16.24
N MET A 132 -9.39 8.64 16.15
CA MET A 132 -9.47 7.78 17.34
C MET A 132 -8.23 7.92 18.23
N GLU A 133 -8.43 7.74 19.54
CA GLU A 133 -7.37 7.81 20.54
C GLU A 133 -6.15 6.96 20.14
N LYS A 134 -4.96 7.53 20.26
CA LYS A 134 -3.65 6.93 19.91
C LYS A 134 -3.41 6.64 18.43
N ASN A 135 -4.42 6.77 17.55
CA ASN A 135 -4.16 6.64 16.13
C ASN A 135 -3.37 7.85 15.63
N TYR A 136 -2.37 7.62 14.83
CA TYR A 136 -1.45 8.68 14.39
C TYR A 136 -1.30 8.67 12.86
N LEU A 137 -0.92 9.82 12.31
CA LEU A 137 -0.56 9.97 10.91
C LEU A 137 0.77 9.26 10.67
N GLU A 138 0.77 8.24 9.82
CA GLU A 138 1.87 7.30 9.68
C GLU A 138 2.65 7.55 8.39
N THR A 139 3.97 7.70 8.52
CA THR A 139 4.85 8.15 7.44
C THR A 139 5.00 7.12 6.33
N SER A 140 5.24 5.85 6.67
CA SER A 140 5.61 4.85 5.66
C SER A 140 4.47 4.56 4.69
N GLY A 141 3.28 4.35 5.21
CA GLY A 141 2.11 4.11 4.36
C GLY A 141 1.68 5.36 3.59
N SER A 142 1.77 6.55 4.22
CA SER A 142 1.50 7.82 3.51
C SER A 142 2.48 8.05 2.37
N SER A 143 3.75 7.72 2.55
CA SER A 143 4.78 7.79 1.49
C SER A 143 4.48 6.82 0.35
N ILE A 144 4.07 5.59 0.67
CA ILE A 144 3.70 4.59 -0.34
C ILE A 144 2.48 5.05 -1.14
N MET A 145 1.46 5.61 -0.48
CA MET A 145 0.28 6.15 -1.17
C MET A 145 0.65 7.30 -2.10
N ALA A 146 1.49 8.23 -1.64
CA ALA A 146 1.97 9.32 -2.48
C ALA A 146 2.73 8.80 -3.72
N TYR A 147 3.62 7.82 -3.55
CA TYR A 147 4.29 7.15 -4.67
C TYR A 147 3.30 6.50 -5.64
N ALA A 148 2.37 5.70 -5.12
CA ALA A 148 1.40 4.99 -5.94
C ALA A 148 0.52 5.95 -6.76
N ILE A 149 0.08 7.06 -6.15
CA ILE A 149 -0.70 8.09 -6.85
C ILE A 149 0.15 8.74 -7.96
N LEU A 150 1.36 9.22 -7.66
CA LEU A 150 2.22 9.90 -8.65
C LEU A 150 2.58 8.98 -9.81
N LYS A 151 2.99 7.75 -9.52
CA LYS A 151 3.30 6.76 -10.56
C LYS A 151 2.05 6.37 -11.34
N GLY A 152 0.89 6.23 -10.68
CA GLY A 152 -0.39 5.94 -11.33
C GLY A 152 -0.81 7.03 -12.31
N VAL A 153 -0.63 8.30 -11.95
CA VAL A 153 -0.84 9.44 -12.86
C VAL A 153 0.17 9.40 -14.02
N ARG A 154 1.45 9.15 -13.74
CA ARG A 154 2.48 9.07 -14.79
C ARG A 154 2.23 7.98 -15.81
N LEU A 155 1.70 6.84 -15.38
CA LEU A 155 1.34 5.72 -16.24
C LEU A 155 -0.04 5.85 -16.90
N GLY A 156 -0.82 6.87 -16.54
CA GLY A 156 -2.14 7.15 -17.12
C GLY A 156 -3.28 6.34 -16.51
N TYR A 157 -3.08 5.66 -15.40
CA TYR A 157 -4.14 4.94 -14.67
C TYR A 157 -4.99 5.87 -13.80
N LEU A 158 -4.41 6.99 -13.35
CA LEU A 158 -5.11 8.02 -12.57
C LEU A 158 -5.12 9.35 -13.33
N PRO A 159 -6.18 10.15 -13.18
CA PRO A 159 -6.25 11.48 -13.78
C PRO A 159 -5.26 12.45 -13.13
N GLU A 160 -4.82 13.47 -13.89
CA GLU A 160 -3.75 14.41 -13.50
C GLU A 160 -4.02 15.14 -12.17
N ASN A 161 -5.27 15.43 -11.84
CA ASN A 161 -5.64 16.11 -10.61
C ASN A 161 -5.35 15.29 -9.34
N TYR A 162 -5.13 13.96 -9.46
CA TYR A 162 -4.73 13.13 -8.32
C TYR A 162 -3.34 13.51 -7.79
N ARG A 163 -2.50 14.11 -8.61
CA ARG A 163 -1.17 14.58 -8.21
C ARG A 163 -1.20 15.49 -7.00
N GLU A 164 -2.20 16.37 -6.89
CA GLU A 164 -2.33 17.31 -5.77
C GLU A 164 -2.44 16.59 -4.42
N TYR A 165 -3.13 15.45 -4.36
CA TYR A 165 -3.24 14.66 -3.14
C TYR A 165 -1.90 14.06 -2.72
N ALA A 166 -1.11 13.60 -3.67
CA ALA A 166 0.22 13.03 -3.40
C ALA A 166 1.22 14.12 -2.98
N GLU A 167 1.23 15.27 -3.66
CA GLU A 167 2.06 16.42 -3.27
C GLU A 167 1.71 16.92 -1.87
N LYS A 168 0.41 16.96 -1.54
CA LYS A 168 -0.07 17.30 -0.20
C LYS A 168 0.43 16.30 0.85
N ALA A 169 0.43 14.99 0.53
CA ALA A 169 0.94 13.97 1.43
C ALA A 169 2.45 14.13 1.68
N ILE A 170 3.25 14.35 0.65
CA ILE A 170 4.69 14.58 0.77
C ILE A 170 4.96 15.83 1.64
N ASN A 171 4.25 16.92 1.40
CA ASN A 171 4.39 18.13 2.20
C ASN A 171 4.00 17.88 3.67
N GLY A 172 2.90 17.19 3.93
CA GLY A 172 2.48 16.85 5.29
C GLY A 172 3.49 15.96 6.04
N ILE A 173 4.14 15.03 5.34
CA ILE A 173 5.23 14.22 5.89
C ILE A 173 6.43 15.12 6.22
N CYS A 174 6.82 16.01 5.31
CA CYS A 174 7.92 16.94 5.53
C CYS A 174 7.66 17.85 6.72
N ASP A 175 6.48 18.47 6.78
CA ASP A 175 6.12 19.43 7.83
C ASP A 175 6.06 18.77 9.22
N LYS A 176 5.63 17.52 9.29
CA LYS A 176 5.39 16.84 10.56
C LYS A 176 6.57 16.02 11.06
N TYR A 177 7.30 15.36 10.15
CA TYR A 177 8.22 14.30 10.51
C TYR A 177 9.62 14.39 9.91
N LEU A 178 9.86 15.27 8.91
CA LEU A 178 11.20 15.49 8.39
C LEU A 178 11.92 16.52 9.25
N ASN A 179 12.96 16.11 9.95
CA ASN A 179 13.79 17.00 10.74
C ASN A 179 15.14 17.19 10.04
N ILE A 180 15.57 18.46 9.93
CA ILE A 180 16.88 18.83 9.37
C ILE A 180 17.63 19.59 10.44
N LYS A 181 18.70 19.02 10.97
CA LYS A 181 19.52 19.63 12.01
C LYS A 181 21.00 19.40 11.72
N ASP A 182 21.78 20.46 11.75
CA ASP A 182 23.25 20.43 11.57
C ASP A 182 23.71 19.74 10.26
N GLY A 183 22.87 19.81 9.21
CA GLY A 183 23.13 19.16 7.91
C GLY A 183 22.76 17.68 7.84
N GLU A 184 22.26 17.11 8.92
CA GLU A 184 21.71 15.76 8.96
C GLU A 184 20.18 15.81 8.83
N MET A 185 19.61 14.80 8.16
CA MET A 185 18.16 14.63 8.02
C MET A 185 17.71 13.38 8.75
N SER A 186 16.58 13.47 9.46
CA SER A 186 15.88 12.29 10.00
C SER A 186 14.40 12.32 9.64
N LEU A 187 13.81 11.15 9.43
CA LEU A 187 12.42 10.97 9.05
C LEU A 187 11.69 10.13 10.11
N GLY A 188 10.82 10.77 10.87
CA GLY A 188 10.07 10.14 11.95
C GLY A 188 8.67 9.63 11.53
N GLY A 189 7.87 9.27 12.54
CA GLY A 189 6.48 8.87 12.36
C GLY A 189 6.27 7.53 11.67
N ILE A 190 7.26 6.64 11.70
CA ILE A 190 7.26 5.35 11.01
C ILE A 190 6.85 4.25 11.99
N CYS A 191 5.81 3.48 11.68
CA CYS A 191 5.51 2.24 12.40
C CYS A 191 6.65 1.24 12.21
N LEU A 192 7.28 0.78 13.28
CA LEU A 192 8.38 -0.17 13.17
C LEU A 192 7.95 -1.45 12.43
N VAL A 193 6.88 -2.08 12.88
CA VAL A 193 6.34 -3.29 12.27
C VAL A 193 4.90 -3.50 12.75
N ALA A 194 4.03 -3.99 11.88
CA ALA A 194 2.79 -4.61 12.29
C ALA A 194 2.59 -5.92 11.53
N GLY A 195 1.96 -6.88 12.17
CA GLY A 195 1.73 -8.21 11.60
C GLY A 195 0.65 -8.94 12.38
N LEU A 196 0.36 -10.17 11.98
CA LEU A 196 -0.67 -11.00 12.57
C LEU A 196 -0.09 -12.36 12.94
N GLY A 197 -0.41 -12.85 14.14
CA GLY A 197 0.11 -14.14 14.63
C GLY A 197 1.62 -14.13 14.86
N GLY A 198 2.27 -15.24 14.49
CA GLY A 198 3.71 -15.44 14.65
C GLY A 198 4.16 -15.57 16.09
N LYS A 199 5.46 -15.46 16.34
CA LYS A 199 6.07 -15.64 17.67
C LYS A 199 5.55 -14.67 18.74
N GLY A 200 5.04 -13.49 18.32
CA GLY A 200 4.51 -12.47 19.24
C GLY A 200 3.02 -12.62 19.53
N ASN A 201 2.36 -13.66 19.03
CA ASN A 201 0.90 -13.83 19.15
C ASN A 201 0.11 -12.53 18.85
N ARG A 202 0.47 -11.85 17.78
CA ARG A 202 -0.06 -10.53 17.40
C ARG A 202 -1.56 -10.63 17.07
N PRO A 203 -2.43 -9.99 17.86
CA PRO A 203 -3.88 -10.20 17.74
C PRO A 203 -4.52 -9.40 16.61
N GLY A 204 -3.86 -8.39 16.06
CA GLY A 204 -4.43 -7.51 15.04
C GLY A 204 -5.59 -6.66 15.52
N THR A 205 -5.75 -6.47 16.83
CA THR A 205 -6.72 -5.55 17.43
C THR A 205 -6.27 -4.10 17.23
N TYR A 206 -7.17 -3.15 17.41
CA TYR A 206 -6.82 -1.73 17.36
C TYR A 206 -5.71 -1.39 18.37
N ASP A 207 -5.85 -1.82 19.62
CA ASP A 207 -4.84 -1.58 20.67
C ASP A 207 -3.47 -2.16 20.30
N TYR A 208 -3.45 -3.29 19.62
CA TYR A 208 -2.20 -3.87 19.13
C TYR A 208 -1.52 -2.93 18.11
N TYR A 209 -2.24 -2.45 17.11
CA TYR A 209 -1.65 -1.51 16.13
C TYR A 209 -1.16 -0.23 16.80
N MET A 210 -1.85 0.25 17.83
CA MET A 210 -1.45 1.45 18.59
C MET A 210 -0.30 1.19 19.56
N SER A 211 0.01 -0.05 19.87
CA SER A 211 1.13 -0.44 20.76
C SER A 211 2.45 -0.65 20.01
N GLU A 212 2.42 -0.74 18.69
CA GLU A 212 3.65 -0.92 17.91
C GLU A 212 4.53 0.32 17.98
N PRO A 213 5.86 0.17 18.15
CA PRO A 213 6.77 1.30 18.27
C PRO A 213 6.75 2.21 17.05
N ILE A 214 6.79 3.51 17.30
CA ILE A 214 7.02 4.54 16.28
C ILE A 214 8.50 4.86 16.29
N VAL A 215 9.15 4.80 15.15
CA VAL A 215 10.60 4.95 15.00
C VAL A 215 10.96 6.01 13.96
N GLU A 216 12.24 6.35 13.93
CA GLU A 216 12.86 7.24 12.94
C GLU A 216 13.78 6.43 12.03
N ASP A 217 13.97 6.92 10.80
CA ASP A 217 14.94 6.45 9.81
C ASP A 217 14.86 4.97 9.44
N ASP A 218 13.73 4.32 9.72
CA ASP A 218 13.51 2.94 9.28
C ASP A 218 13.33 2.89 7.75
N ALA A 219 13.99 1.92 7.12
CA ALA A 219 13.99 1.73 5.67
C ALA A 219 12.57 1.60 5.07
N LYS A 220 11.61 1.08 5.85
CA LYS A 220 10.20 0.95 5.43
C LYS A 220 9.46 2.29 5.26
N GLY A 221 10.00 3.35 5.85
CA GLY A 221 9.51 4.72 5.64
C GLY A 221 10.39 5.51 4.69
N VAL A 222 11.71 5.48 4.91
CA VAL A 222 12.68 6.25 4.09
C VAL A 222 12.65 5.82 2.62
N GLY A 223 12.62 4.51 2.34
CA GLY A 223 12.59 3.99 0.97
C GLY A 223 11.39 4.50 0.17
N PRO A 224 10.15 4.27 0.62
CA PRO A 224 8.96 4.80 -0.03
C PRO A 224 8.91 6.33 -0.13
N PHE A 225 9.40 7.05 0.88
CA PHE A 225 9.48 8.51 0.83
C PHE A 225 10.38 8.99 -0.31
N LEU A 226 11.56 8.37 -0.48
CA LEU A 226 12.45 8.68 -1.59
C LEU A 226 11.85 8.32 -2.95
N LEU A 227 11.12 7.20 -3.05
CA LEU A 227 10.40 6.84 -4.27
C LEU A 227 9.34 7.89 -4.63
N ALA A 228 8.51 8.30 -3.66
CA ALA A 228 7.49 9.33 -3.86
C ALA A 228 8.12 10.68 -4.27
N TYR A 229 9.17 11.08 -3.59
CA TYR A 229 9.89 12.31 -3.89
C TYR A 229 10.51 12.29 -5.29
N THR A 230 11.06 11.16 -5.70
CA THR A 230 11.64 10.97 -7.04
C THR A 230 10.57 11.07 -8.14
N GLU A 231 9.39 10.46 -7.95
CA GLU A 231 8.27 10.61 -8.88
C GLU A 231 7.80 12.07 -8.96
N MET A 232 7.73 12.77 -7.83
CA MET A 232 7.37 14.20 -7.80
C MET A 232 8.39 15.06 -8.58
N LEU A 233 9.68 14.80 -8.43
CA LEU A 233 10.72 15.53 -9.16
C LEU A 233 10.66 15.25 -10.67
N ALA A 234 10.36 14.04 -11.08
CA ALA A 234 10.22 13.67 -12.49
C ALA A 234 9.10 14.48 -13.18
N TYR A 235 8.06 14.87 -12.45
CA TYR A 235 7.01 15.76 -12.94
C TYR A 235 7.46 17.20 -13.08
N LYS A 236 8.22 17.74 -12.12
CA LYS A 236 8.67 19.14 -12.14
C LYS A 236 9.68 19.43 -13.26
N ASN A 237 10.29 18.41 -13.80
CA ASN A 237 11.32 18.51 -14.85
C ASN A 237 10.77 18.20 -16.27
N ARG A 238 9.45 17.99 -16.42
CA ARG A 238 8.76 17.88 -17.72
C ARG A 238 8.16 19.18 -18.15
#